data_c419b8f2ac9d5b16048935b05a136996
#
_entry.id   c419b8f2ac9d5b16048935b05a136996
#
_cell.length_a   1.000
_cell.length_b   1.000
_cell.length_c   1.000
_cell.angle_alpha   90.00
_cell.angle_beta   90.00
_cell.angle_gamma   90.00
#
_symmetry.space_group_name_H-M   'P 1'
#
loop_
_entity.id
_entity.type
_entity.pdbx_description
1 polymer ?
#
loop_
_entity_poly.entity_id
_entity_poly.type
_entity_poly.pdbx_seq_one_letter_code
_entity_poly.pdbx_strand_id
1 'polypeptide(L)'
;MKSTMRVARLHEINQPMQIEELPVPEPRPTDVLVQVKACNVVPNLSNVLATYSEWFPYLPLPKLPAVFGLDSAGVVAAVGSHVTDVAVGDRVYVNPGISCGGCRACRQGQDQNCDRYTFMGYFSFGADGQQIFDAYPYGGLSEYLTAPQRNLVKLPDSVTFEEGARFGYLGTGYSALRKAGAGPGSTVLIDGISGTLGLGTCLSALALGATRIFGTGRNADLLEDVRAIAPDRIRVLPAGGGGLRSWVHEHNDGEGVDIVIDSLGPGAPAESFLDAITTLRRGGVAVDIGGMMERPPLDMFSLMCSQISVLGSLWFSTAEAQDMADLAGAGVLDLSVFEHHSFPLEKINEALADLPARHGGFTNFISTP
;
A
#
# COMPACT_ATOMS: atom_id res chain seq x y z
N MET A 1 -18.31 -27.12 -2.72
CA MET A 1 -17.05 -26.40 -2.90
C MET A 1 -16.06 -27.33 -3.59
N LYS A 2 -15.13 -26.83 -4.43
CA LYS A 2 -14.07 -27.67 -5.00
C LYS A 2 -13.16 -28.19 -3.86
N SER A 3 -12.56 -29.37 -4.01
CA SER A 3 -11.62 -29.94 -3.05
C SER A 3 -10.20 -29.41 -3.23
N THR A 4 -9.87 -28.96 -4.44
CA THR A 4 -8.58 -28.40 -4.82
C THR A 4 -8.77 -27.02 -5.45
N MET A 5 -7.70 -26.21 -5.42
CA MET A 5 -7.61 -24.88 -6.00
C MET A 5 -6.29 -24.72 -6.74
N ARG A 6 -6.28 -23.87 -7.76
CA ARG A 6 -5.04 -23.47 -8.45
C ARG A 6 -4.35 -22.36 -7.66
N VAL A 7 -3.01 -22.43 -7.66
CA VAL A 7 -2.14 -21.44 -7.05
C VAL A 7 -0.95 -21.16 -7.94
N ALA A 8 -0.39 -19.95 -7.87
CA ALA A 8 0.93 -19.66 -8.41
C ALA A 8 1.96 -19.77 -7.28
N ARG A 9 2.83 -20.76 -7.35
CA ARG A 9 3.75 -21.11 -6.27
C ARG A 9 5.20 -20.87 -6.66
N LEU A 10 5.92 -20.16 -5.82
CA LEU A 10 7.36 -19.93 -6.00
C LEU A 10 8.15 -21.01 -5.26
N HIS A 11 9.00 -21.74 -5.97
CA HIS A 11 9.84 -22.80 -5.40
C HIS A 11 11.24 -22.31 -5.03
N GLU A 12 11.76 -21.37 -5.79
CA GLU A 12 13.10 -20.83 -5.61
C GLU A 12 13.11 -19.35 -6.04
N ILE A 13 13.89 -18.53 -5.33
CA ILE A 13 14.09 -17.11 -5.66
C ILE A 13 14.65 -16.97 -7.07
N ASN A 14 14.22 -15.96 -7.79
CA ASN A 14 14.58 -15.67 -9.19
C ASN A 14 14.16 -16.76 -10.20
N GLN A 15 13.30 -17.69 -9.84
CA GLN A 15 12.66 -18.62 -10.77
C GLN A 15 11.21 -18.23 -11.04
N PRO A 16 10.65 -18.62 -12.21
CA PRO A 16 9.23 -18.40 -12.48
C PRO A 16 8.35 -19.14 -11.48
N MET A 17 7.23 -18.53 -11.11
CA MET A 17 6.17 -19.20 -10.35
C MET A 17 5.57 -20.33 -11.18
N GLN A 18 5.23 -21.45 -10.53
CA GLN A 18 4.61 -22.62 -11.14
C GLN A 18 3.14 -22.67 -10.73
N ILE A 19 2.28 -23.05 -11.69
CA ILE A 19 0.86 -23.26 -11.41
C ILE A 19 0.69 -24.69 -10.91
N GLU A 20 0.13 -24.81 -9.70
CA GLU A 20 -0.11 -26.08 -9.03
C GLU A 20 -1.55 -26.18 -8.53
N GLU A 21 -1.98 -27.39 -8.29
CA GLU A 21 -3.22 -27.67 -7.56
C GLU A 21 -2.91 -28.04 -6.10
N LEU A 22 -3.52 -27.31 -5.17
CA LEU A 22 -3.42 -27.56 -3.73
C LEU A 22 -4.80 -27.73 -3.13
N PRO A 23 -4.92 -28.38 -1.94
CA PRO A 23 -6.19 -28.44 -1.24
C PRO A 23 -6.74 -27.06 -0.92
N VAL A 24 -8.05 -26.86 -1.07
CA VAL A 24 -8.70 -25.64 -0.57
C VAL A 24 -8.61 -25.63 0.97
N PRO A 25 -8.09 -24.53 1.59
CA PRO A 25 -7.95 -24.48 3.04
C PRO A 25 -9.31 -24.37 3.73
N GLU A 26 -9.43 -24.99 4.91
CA GLU A 26 -10.60 -24.83 5.76
C GLU A 26 -10.43 -23.65 6.70
N PRO A 27 -11.42 -22.74 6.84
CA PRO A 27 -11.33 -21.63 7.77
C PRO A 27 -11.40 -22.13 9.22
N ARG A 28 -10.51 -21.64 10.07
CA ARG A 28 -10.58 -21.85 11.53
C ARG A 28 -11.82 -21.18 12.12
N PRO A 29 -12.19 -21.43 13.37
CA PRO A 29 -13.44 -20.91 13.94
C PRO A 29 -13.64 -19.39 13.80
N THR A 30 -12.58 -18.58 13.83
CA THR A 30 -12.64 -17.12 13.70
C THR A 30 -12.21 -16.59 12.33
N ASP A 31 -11.93 -17.50 11.40
CA ASP A 31 -11.42 -17.16 10.08
C ASP A 31 -12.52 -17.27 9.00
N VAL A 32 -12.22 -16.71 7.88
CA VAL A 32 -13.08 -16.70 6.69
C VAL A 32 -12.29 -17.26 5.52
N LEU A 33 -12.95 -18.06 4.69
CA LEU A 33 -12.45 -18.47 3.38
C LEU A 33 -12.94 -17.46 2.35
N VAL A 34 -12.00 -16.82 1.64
CA VAL A 34 -12.30 -15.87 0.57
C VAL A 34 -11.97 -16.51 -0.78
N GLN A 35 -12.93 -16.51 -1.71
CA GLN A 35 -12.68 -16.76 -3.12
C GLN A 35 -12.10 -15.49 -3.73
N VAL A 36 -10.83 -15.52 -4.10
CA VAL A 36 -10.13 -14.38 -4.71
C VAL A 36 -10.72 -14.12 -6.10
N LYS A 37 -11.02 -12.86 -6.39
CA LYS A 37 -11.49 -12.36 -7.68
C LYS A 37 -10.44 -11.45 -8.35
N ALA A 38 -9.67 -10.75 -7.54
CA ALA A 38 -8.59 -9.90 -7.99
C ALA A 38 -7.46 -9.90 -6.95
N CYS A 39 -6.22 -10.03 -7.40
CA CYS A 39 -5.03 -9.83 -6.60
C CYS A 39 -4.09 -8.86 -7.33
N ASN A 40 -3.71 -7.77 -6.66
CA ASN A 40 -2.77 -6.81 -7.24
C ASN A 40 -1.39 -7.46 -7.42
N VAL A 41 -0.84 -7.35 -8.62
CA VAL A 41 0.56 -7.69 -8.90
C VAL A 41 1.40 -6.48 -8.53
N VAL A 42 1.72 -6.40 -7.24
CA VAL A 42 2.40 -5.22 -6.67
C VAL A 42 3.76 -4.98 -7.34
N PRO A 43 4.05 -3.72 -7.76
CA PRO A 43 5.30 -3.43 -8.49
C PRO A 43 6.57 -3.82 -7.74
N ASN A 44 6.53 -3.82 -6.41
CA ASN A 44 7.69 -4.17 -5.58
C ASN A 44 7.85 -5.69 -5.36
N LEU A 45 6.95 -6.54 -5.88
CA LEU A 45 7.03 -7.99 -5.64
C LEU A 45 8.35 -8.57 -6.20
N SER A 46 8.76 -8.17 -7.39
CA SER A 46 10.02 -8.63 -7.98
C SER A 46 11.22 -8.26 -7.10
N ASN A 47 11.24 -7.04 -6.55
CA ASN A 47 12.30 -6.60 -5.63
C ASN A 47 12.29 -7.41 -4.33
N VAL A 48 11.12 -7.67 -3.76
CA VAL A 48 10.97 -8.48 -2.55
C VAL A 48 11.47 -9.89 -2.77
N LEU A 49 11.17 -10.50 -3.91
CA LEU A 49 11.60 -11.86 -4.21
C LEU A 49 13.11 -11.95 -4.52
N ALA A 50 13.71 -10.92 -5.14
CA ALA A 50 15.07 -10.97 -5.62
C ALA A 50 16.10 -10.39 -4.63
N THR A 51 15.80 -9.27 -4.01
CA THR A 51 16.82 -8.46 -3.30
C THR A 51 16.41 -7.99 -1.92
N TYR A 52 15.13 -8.10 -1.58
CA TYR A 52 14.63 -7.50 -0.34
C TYR A 52 15.21 -8.15 0.93
N SER A 53 15.45 -9.45 0.90
CA SER A 53 16.11 -10.17 1.99
C SER A 53 17.59 -9.77 2.20
N GLU A 54 18.23 -9.24 1.15
CA GLU A 54 19.59 -8.70 1.24
C GLU A 54 19.58 -7.27 1.79
N TRP A 55 18.64 -6.45 1.35
CA TRP A 55 18.48 -5.07 1.81
C TRP A 55 17.94 -5.01 3.24
N PHE A 56 16.99 -5.91 3.57
CA PHE A 56 16.34 -5.96 4.86
C PHE A 56 16.36 -7.39 5.43
N PRO A 57 17.53 -7.89 5.86
CA PRO A 57 17.66 -9.28 6.34
C PRO A 57 16.82 -9.59 7.59
N TYR A 58 16.28 -8.56 8.26
CA TYR A 58 15.35 -8.66 9.37
C TYR A 58 13.87 -8.78 8.93
N LEU A 59 13.59 -8.74 7.63
CA LEU A 59 12.26 -8.94 7.06
C LEU A 59 12.16 -10.32 6.38
N PRO A 60 11.92 -11.40 7.14
CA PRO A 60 11.92 -12.74 6.59
C PRO A 60 10.76 -12.95 5.61
N LEU A 61 11.05 -13.67 4.53
CA LEU A 61 10.07 -14.20 3.60
C LEU A 61 9.50 -15.53 4.12
N PRO A 62 8.30 -15.95 3.65
CA PRO A 62 7.81 -17.29 3.93
C PRO A 62 8.78 -18.35 3.39
N LYS A 63 8.91 -19.48 4.10
CA LYS A 63 9.72 -20.61 3.61
C LYS A 63 9.17 -21.10 2.27
N LEU A 64 10.08 -21.25 1.31
CA LEU A 64 9.75 -21.80 0.01
C LEU A 64 9.56 -23.33 0.08
N PRO A 65 8.65 -23.89 -0.74
CA PRO A 65 7.83 -23.23 -1.74
C PRO A 65 6.61 -22.50 -1.11
N ALA A 66 6.31 -21.28 -1.60
CA ALA A 66 5.28 -20.39 -1.04
C ALA A 66 4.38 -19.77 -2.11
N VAL A 67 3.16 -19.39 -1.69
CA VAL A 67 2.18 -18.67 -2.52
C VAL A 67 2.17 -17.20 -2.08
N PHE A 68 2.55 -16.32 -3.00
CA PHE A 68 2.59 -14.88 -2.76
C PHE A 68 1.26 -14.18 -3.14
N GLY A 69 1.22 -12.88 -3.02
CA GLY A 69 0.07 -12.03 -3.37
C GLY A 69 -0.41 -11.23 -2.17
N LEU A 70 -0.11 -9.93 -2.18
CA LEU A 70 -0.31 -9.05 -1.02
C LEU A 70 -1.76 -8.57 -0.93
N ASP A 71 -2.25 -7.91 -1.96
CA ASP A 71 -3.54 -7.21 -1.95
C ASP A 71 -4.60 -8.00 -2.70
N SER A 72 -5.56 -8.53 -1.97
CA SER A 72 -6.59 -9.41 -2.53
C SER A 72 -7.99 -8.91 -2.23
N ALA A 73 -8.85 -8.95 -3.24
CA ALA A 73 -10.27 -8.72 -3.12
C ALA A 73 -11.07 -9.90 -3.67
N GLY A 74 -12.22 -10.18 -3.09
CA GLY A 74 -13.02 -11.34 -3.49
C GLY A 74 -14.34 -11.48 -2.75
N VAL A 75 -14.85 -12.69 -2.75
CA VAL A 75 -16.14 -13.02 -2.15
C VAL A 75 -15.96 -14.04 -1.05
N VAL A 76 -16.62 -13.83 0.08
CA VAL A 76 -16.63 -14.79 1.19
C VAL A 76 -17.29 -16.10 0.72
N ALA A 77 -16.53 -17.19 0.74
CA ALA A 77 -16.95 -18.51 0.29
C ALA A 77 -17.39 -19.43 1.45
N ALA A 78 -16.77 -19.27 2.62
CA ALA A 78 -17.14 -19.97 3.85
C ALA A 78 -16.70 -19.17 5.07
N VAL A 79 -17.35 -19.39 6.20
CA VAL A 79 -17.06 -18.72 7.47
C VAL A 79 -16.86 -19.75 8.58
N GLY A 80 -15.94 -19.48 9.49
CA GLY A 80 -15.74 -20.27 10.70
C GLY A 80 -16.91 -20.10 11.68
N SER A 81 -17.04 -21.04 12.62
CA SER A 81 -18.19 -21.13 13.55
C SER A 81 -18.31 -19.94 14.52
N HIS A 82 -17.29 -19.12 14.70
CA HIS A 82 -17.28 -17.95 15.57
C HIS A 82 -17.20 -16.63 14.79
N VAL A 83 -17.40 -16.66 13.48
CA VAL A 83 -17.49 -15.45 12.65
C VAL A 83 -18.87 -14.81 12.80
N THR A 84 -18.92 -13.50 13.03
CA THR A 84 -20.17 -12.76 13.32
C THR A 84 -20.47 -11.63 12.35
N ASP A 85 -19.44 -10.99 11.79
CA ASP A 85 -19.60 -9.71 11.10
C ASP A 85 -19.65 -9.82 9.57
N VAL A 86 -19.30 -10.99 9.02
CA VAL A 86 -19.34 -11.25 7.58
C VAL A 86 -20.08 -12.55 7.30
N ALA A 87 -20.70 -12.63 6.12
CA ALA A 87 -21.47 -13.79 5.67
C ALA A 87 -20.99 -14.27 4.29
N VAL A 88 -21.32 -15.52 3.97
CA VAL A 88 -21.07 -16.06 2.62
C VAL A 88 -21.77 -15.19 1.58
N GLY A 89 -21.02 -14.78 0.57
CA GLY A 89 -21.48 -13.89 -0.48
C GLY A 89 -21.03 -12.43 -0.30
N ASP A 90 -20.56 -12.03 0.89
CA ASP A 90 -20.05 -10.66 1.11
C ASP A 90 -18.83 -10.39 0.22
N ARG A 91 -18.78 -9.19 -0.35
CA ARG A 91 -17.66 -8.66 -1.13
C ARG A 91 -16.64 -8.04 -0.17
N VAL A 92 -15.40 -8.46 -0.26
CA VAL A 92 -14.38 -8.04 0.70
C VAL A 92 -13.03 -7.75 0.04
N TYR A 93 -12.30 -6.79 0.62
CA TYR A 93 -10.85 -6.71 0.53
C TYR A 93 -10.25 -7.39 1.76
N VAL A 94 -9.15 -8.09 1.57
CA VAL A 94 -8.40 -8.77 2.64
C VAL A 94 -7.18 -7.92 2.98
N ASN A 95 -7.19 -7.26 4.15
CA ASN A 95 -5.99 -6.60 4.66
C ASN A 95 -4.97 -7.68 5.07
N PRO A 96 -3.83 -7.77 4.37
CA PRO A 96 -2.86 -8.85 4.61
C PRO A 96 -2.08 -8.71 5.92
N GLY A 97 -2.19 -7.56 6.60
CA GLY A 97 -1.45 -7.26 7.83
C GLY A 97 -1.97 -8.03 9.03
N ILE A 98 -1.27 -9.10 9.43
CA ILE A 98 -1.65 -9.95 10.56
C ILE A 98 -0.75 -9.66 11.75
N SER A 99 -1.38 -9.34 12.89
CA SER A 99 -0.74 -9.15 14.19
C SER A 99 -0.89 -10.39 15.10
N CYS A 100 -0.05 -10.53 16.10
CA CYS A 100 -0.14 -11.67 17.03
C CYS A 100 -1.36 -11.65 17.99
N GLY A 101 -2.06 -10.51 18.07
CA GLY A 101 -3.24 -10.31 18.93
C GLY A 101 -2.99 -10.23 20.43
N GLY A 102 -1.81 -10.61 20.94
CA GLY A 102 -1.56 -10.76 22.37
C GLY A 102 -0.48 -9.86 22.99
N CYS A 103 0.37 -9.21 22.19
CA CYS A 103 1.42 -8.33 22.70
C CYS A 103 0.87 -6.98 23.19
N ARG A 104 1.74 -6.15 23.77
CA ARG A 104 1.34 -4.82 24.28
C ARG A 104 0.71 -3.96 23.20
N ALA A 105 1.32 -3.88 22.02
CA ALA A 105 0.82 -3.07 20.92
C ALA A 105 -0.58 -3.52 20.47
N CYS A 106 -0.78 -4.84 20.27
CA CYS A 106 -2.08 -5.38 19.88
C CYS A 106 -3.18 -5.10 20.94
N ARG A 107 -2.86 -5.21 22.23
CA ARG A 107 -3.82 -4.90 23.32
C ARG A 107 -4.17 -3.41 23.40
N GLN A 108 -3.36 -2.55 22.79
CA GLN A 108 -3.60 -1.10 22.66
C GLN A 108 -4.28 -0.72 21.34
N GLY A 109 -4.66 -1.71 20.50
CA GLY A 109 -5.23 -1.46 19.16
C GLY A 109 -4.23 -0.93 18.15
N GLN A 110 -2.93 -1.13 18.37
CA GLN A 110 -1.84 -0.67 17.52
C GLN A 110 -1.21 -1.87 16.78
N ASP A 111 -2.01 -2.56 15.99
CA ASP A 111 -1.62 -3.82 15.36
C ASP A 111 -0.36 -3.69 14.49
N GLN A 112 -0.18 -2.57 13.77
CA GLN A 112 1.00 -2.30 12.95
C GLN A 112 2.29 -2.19 13.77
N ASN A 113 2.19 -1.91 15.07
CA ASN A 113 3.33 -1.83 16.00
C ASN A 113 3.64 -3.20 16.66
N CYS A 114 3.01 -4.28 16.21
CA CYS A 114 3.29 -5.62 16.71
C CYS A 114 4.65 -6.10 16.20
N ASP A 115 5.53 -6.55 17.10
CA ASP A 115 6.85 -7.10 16.75
C ASP A 115 6.77 -8.35 15.83
N ARG A 116 5.60 -8.98 15.74
CA ARG A 116 5.30 -10.13 14.88
C ARG A 116 4.40 -9.76 13.71
N TYR A 117 4.29 -8.47 13.38
CA TYR A 117 3.46 -8.04 12.27
C TYR A 117 3.94 -8.67 10.97
N THR A 118 3.03 -9.29 10.25
CA THR A 118 3.36 -10.10 9.06
C THR A 118 2.35 -9.81 7.97
N PHE A 119 2.83 -9.53 6.77
CA PHE A 119 1.99 -9.49 5.58
C PHE A 119 1.79 -10.88 5.02
N MET A 120 0.57 -11.40 5.14
CA MET A 120 0.17 -12.66 4.53
C MET A 120 0.52 -12.68 3.04
N GLY A 121 1.19 -13.73 2.58
CA GLY A 121 1.62 -13.84 1.18
C GLY A 121 2.70 -12.84 0.75
N TYR A 122 3.48 -12.27 1.69
CA TYR A 122 4.53 -11.32 1.36
C TYR A 122 5.77 -11.48 2.27
N PHE A 123 5.96 -10.62 3.27
CA PHE A 123 7.07 -10.72 4.22
C PHE A 123 6.62 -10.40 5.66
N SER A 124 7.49 -10.69 6.61
CA SER A 124 7.26 -10.41 8.04
C SER A 124 8.21 -9.34 8.55
N PHE A 125 7.79 -8.62 9.61
CA PHE A 125 8.63 -7.67 10.34
C PHE A 125 9.35 -8.29 11.54
N GLY A 126 9.01 -9.51 11.93
CA GLY A 126 9.61 -10.22 13.05
C GLY A 126 10.18 -11.57 12.66
N ALA A 127 11.23 -12.02 13.37
CA ALA A 127 11.85 -13.32 13.14
C ALA A 127 10.86 -14.50 13.30
N ASP A 128 9.81 -14.34 14.11
CA ASP A 128 8.77 -15.36 14.37
C ASP A 128 7.65 -15.36 13.32
N GLY A 129 7.78 -14.58 12.24
CA GLY A 129 6.74 -14.45 11.20
C GLY A 129 6.36 -15.77 10.53
N GLN A 130 7.26 -16.77 10.53
CA GLN A 130 6.96 -18.06 9.95
C GLN A 130 5.75 -18.75 10.60
N GLN A 131 5.49 -18.53 11.88
CA GLN A 131 4.28 -19.07 12.55
C GLN A 131 2.98 -18.51 11.93
N ILE A 132 3.01 -17.26 11.50
CA ILE A 132 1.88 -16.62 10.81
C ILE A 132 1.77 -17.15 9.39
N PHE A 133 2.89 -17.29 8.68
CA PHE A 133 2.89 -17.90 7.34
C PHE A 133 2.37 -19.33 7.36
N ASP A 134 2.76 -20.15 8.35
CA ASP A 134 2.26 -21.51 8.50
C ASP A 134 0.75 -21.54 8.82
N ALA A 135 0.26 -20.53 9.54
CA ALA A 135 -1.15 -20.38 9.87
C ALA A 135 -2.01 -19.87 8.72
N TYR A 136 -1.43 -19.04 7.82
CA TYR A 136 -2.06 -18.44 6.65
C TYR A 136 -1.11 -18.58 5.44
N PRO A 137 -1.02 -19.80 4.88
CA PRO A 137 0.03 -20.15 3.92
C PRO A 137 -0.18 -19.59 2.51
N TYR A 138 -1.36 -19.04 2.22
CA TYR A 138 -1.73 -18.61 0.89
C TYR A 138 -1.93 -17.10 0.82
N GLY A 139 -1.18 -16.44 -0.06
CA GLY A 139 -1.47 -15.10 -0.53
C GLY A 139 -2.47 -15.11 -1.69
N GLY A 140 -2.77 -13.94 -2.23
CA GLY A 140 -3.80 -13.76 -3.25
C GLY A 140 -3.49 -14.32 -4.65
N LEU A 141 -2.29 -14.84 -4.89
CA LEU A 141 -1.99 -15.57 -6.12
C LEU A 141 -2.50 -17.03 -6.01
N SER A 142 -3.74 -17.18 -5.56
CA SER A 142 -4.48 -18.44 -5.37
C SER A 142 -5.97 -18.23 -5.58
N GLU A 143 -6.72 -19.27 -5.97
CA GLU A 143 -8.20 -19.18 -6.12
C GLU A 143 -8.92 -18.95 -4.78
N TYR A 144 -8.33 -19.39 -3.67
CA TYR A 144 -8.87 -19.19 -2.32
C TYR A 144 -7.76 -18.92 -1.31
N LEU A 145 -8.07 -18.12 -0.31
CA LEU A 145 -7.23 -17.89 0.86
C LEU A 145 -8.08 -17.84 2.13
N THR A 146 -7.47 -18.11 3.28
CA THR A 146 -8.10 -17.87 4.60
C THR A 146 -7.52 -16.62 5.22
N ALA A 147 -8.37 -15.86 5.94
CA ALA A 147 -7.96 -14.69 6.71
C ALA A 147 -8.79 -14.58 8.00
N PRO A 148 -8.25 -13.96 9.07
CA PRO A 148 -9.07 -13.63 10.24
C PRO A 148 -10.20 -12.68 9.85
N GLN A 149 -11.41 -12.84 10.42
CA GLN A 149 -12.53 -11.93 10.13
C GLN A 149 -12.19 -10.45 10.37
N ARG A 150 -11.35 -10.16 11.37
CA ARG A 150 -10.91 -8.80 11.70
C ARG A 150 -10.05 -8.13 10.62
N ASN A 151 -9.56 -8.88 9.66
CA ASN A 151 -8.76 -8.40 8.55
C ASN A 151 -9.60 -8.14 7.27
N LEU A 152 -10.91 -8.39 7.33
CA LEU A 152 -11.79 -8.19 6.19
C LEU A 152 -12.39 -6.80 6.19
N VAL A 153 -12.38 -6.17 5.04
CA VAL A 153 -13.00 -4.88 4.74
C VAL A 153 -14.15 -5.12 3.78
N LYS A 154 -15.36 -4.70 4.15
CA LYS A 154 -16.51 -4.83 3.26
C LYS A 154 -16.42 -3.84 2.11
N LEU A 155 -16.51 -4.35 0.89
CA LEU A 155 -16.50 -3.52 -0.31
C LEU A 155 -17.93 -3.14 -0.71
N PRO A 156 -18.24 -1.84 -0.87
CA PRO A 156 -19.49 -1.39 -1.48
C PRO A 156 -19.67 -1.99 -2.89
N ASP A 157 -20.91 -2.14 -3.34
CA ASP A 157 -21.22 -2.70 -4.67
C ASP A 157 -20.65 -1.86 -5.82
N SER A 158 -20.49 -0.56 -5.60
CA SER A 158 -19.89 0.37 -6.57
C SER A 158 -18.37 0.24 -6.72
N VAL A 159 -17.68 -0.43 -5.78
CA VAL A 159 -16.23 -0.66 -5.84
C VAL A 159 -15.96 -2.02 -6.46
N THR A 160 -15.24 -2.09 -7.56
CA THR A 160 -14.86 -3.34 -8.22
C THR A 160 -13.84 -4.12 -7.40
N PHE A 161 -13.62 -5.40 -7.71
CA PHE A 161 -12.57 -6.17 -7.03
C PHE A 161 -11.17 -5.70 -7.42
N GLU A 162 -11.01 -5.25 -8.66
CA GLU A 162 -9.77 -4.67 -9.18
C GLU A 162 -9.39 -3.39 -8.44
N GLU A 163 -10.36 -2.52 -8.18
CA GLU A 163 -10.18 -1.32 -7.36
C GLU A 163 -9.89 -1.68 -5.91
N GLY A 164 -10.64 -2.63 -5.34
CA GLY A 164 -10.41 -3.12 -3.98
C GLY A 164 -9.00 -3.70 -3.79
N ALA A 165 -8.49 -4.44 -4.78
CA ALA A 165 -7.14 -4.99 -4.76
C ALA A 165 -6.04 -3.90 -4.85
N ARG A 166 -6.40 -2.60 -5.02
CA ARG A 166 -5.47 -1.47 -4.99
C ARG A 166 -5.29 -0.85 -3.60
N PHE A 167 -6.05 -1.28 -2.62
CA PHE A 167 -6.12 -0.64 -1.30
C PHE A 167 -4.79 -0.62 -0.54
N GLY A 168 -3.86 -1.55 -0.80
CA GLY A 168 -2.55 -1.55 -0.15
C GLY A 168 -1.76 -0.26 -0.35
N TYR A 169 -1.64 0.19 -1.58
CA TYR A 169 -0.91 1.42 -1.89
C TYR A 169 -1.71 2.68 -1.53
N LEU A 170 -3.02 2.66 -1.70
CA LEU A 170 -3.90 3.74 -1.26
C LEU A 170 -3.83 3.92 0.26
N GLY A 171 -3.98 2.82 1.00
CA GLY A 171 -4.04 2.83 2.45
C GLY A 171 -2.74 3.24 3.12
N THR A 172 -1.59 2.89 2.52
CA THR A 172 -0.30 3.35 3.02
C THR A 172 -0.22 4.87 2.98
N GLY A 173 -0.63 5.50 1.89
CA GLY A 173 -0.71 6.97 1.77
C GLY A 173 -1.78 7.58 2.66
N TYR A 174 -2.97 6.96 2.71
CA TYR A 174 -4.08 7.40 3.56
C TYR A 174 -3.70 7.44 5.04
N SER A 175 -3.12 6.36 5.56
CA SER A 175 -2.67 6.27 6.95
C SER A 175 -1.57 7.27 7.27
N ALA A 176 -0.61 7.49 6.36
CA ALA A 176 0.43 8.50 6.53
C ALA A 176 -0.14 9.91 6.64
N LEU A 177 -1.09 10.26 5.76
CA LEU A 177 -1.79 11.54 5.79
C LEU A 177 -2.58 11.73 7.09
N ARG A 178 -3.32 10.69 7.54
CA ARG A 178 -4.05 10.70 8.82
C ARG A 178 -3.11 10.88 10.01
N LYS A 179 -1.97 10.17 10.01
CA LYS A 179 -0.93 10.29 11.04
C LYS A 179 -0.33 11.69 11.08
N ALA A 180 -0.18 12.36 9.93
CA ALA A 180 0.28 13.74 9.82
C ALA A 180 -0.80 14.78 10.14
N GLY A 181 -2.03 14.37 10.37
CA GLY A 181 -3.14 15.29 10.66
C GLY A 181 -3.75 15.96 9.44
N ALA A 182 -3.64 15.35 8.26
CA ALA A 182 -4.26 15.86 7.04
C ALA A 182 -5.78 15.96 7.16
N GLY A 183 -6.33 17.02 6.63
CA GLY A 183 -7.77 17.28 6.64
C GLY A 183 -8.12 18.52 5.81
N PRO A 184 -9.36 19.02 5.92
CA PRO A 184 -9.79 20.21 5.19
C PRO A 184 -8.87 21.41 5.46
N GLY A 185 -8.40 22.02 4.36
CA GLY A 185 -7.50 23.18 4.42
C GLY A 185 -6.01 22.83 4.38
N SER A 186 -5.63 21.58 4.55
CA SER A 186 -4.22 21.17 4.52
C SER A 186 -3.58 21.40 3.16
N THR A 187 -2.28 21.73 3.19
CA THR A 187 -1.39 21.79 2.05
C THR A 187 -0.37 20.66 2.14
N VAL A 188 -0.21 19.87 1.07
CA VAL A 188 0.59 18.63 1.08
C VAL A 188 1.60 18.64 -0.07
N LEU A 189 2.86 18.36 0.21
CA LEU A 189 3.85 17.99 -0.81
C LEU A 189 4.00 16.46 -0.83
N ILE A 190 3.91 15.86 -2.02
CA ILE A 190 4.13 14.42 -2.24
C ILE A 190 5.35 14.27 -3.16
N ASP A 191 6.46 13.78 -2.59
CA ASP A 191 7.64 13.46 -3.37
C ASP A 191 7.46 12.09 -4.04
N GLY A 192 7.55 12.07 -5.39
CA GLY A 192 7.23 10.90 -6.20
C GLY A 192 5.74 10.73 -6.52
N ILE A 193 4.98 11.83 -6.66
CA ILE A 193 3.50 11.85 -6.83
C ILE A 193 2.99 10.96 -7.97
N SER A 194 3.74 10.81 -9.07
CA SER A 194 3.35 10.00 -10.23
C SER A 194 3.64 8.49 -10.08
N GLY A 195 4.29 8.10 -8.98
CA GLY A 195 4.51 6.68 -8.64
C GLY A 195 3.29 6.02 -8.02
N THR A 196 3.37 4.71 -7.80
CA THR A 196 2.26 3.91 -7.27
C THR A 196 1.80 4.36 -5.88
N LEU A 197 2.72 4.59 -4.94
CA LEU A 197 2.42 5.15 -3.61
C LEU A 197 2.00 6.61 -3.70
N GLY A 198 2.72 7.41 -4.51
CA GLY A 198 2.47 8.84 -4.64
C GLY A 198 1.10 9.15 -5.20
N LEU A 199 0.66 8.46 -6.25
CA LEU A 199 -0.69 8.64 -6.82
C LEU A 199 -1.77 8.23 -5.80
N GLY A 200 -1.60 7.09 -5.12
CA GLY A 200 -2.51 6.67 -4.05
C GLY A 200 -2.59 7.70 -2.92
N THR A 201 -1.45 8.29 -2.54
CA THR A 201 -1.39 9.38 -1.55
C THR A 201 -2.11 10.63 -2.05
N CYS A 202 -1.94 10.98 -3.32
CA CYS A 202 -2.59 12.13 -3.95
C CYS A 202 -4.12 12.00 -3.91
N LEU A 203 -4.67 10.86 -4.33
CA LEU A 203 -6.10 10.57 -4.28
C LEU A 203 -6.64 10.61 -2.84
N SER A 204 -5.89 10.05 -1.90
CA SER A 204 -6.23 10.09 -0.47
C SER A 204 -6.21 11.52 0.10
N ALA A 205 -5.23 12.35 -0.30
CA ALA A 205 -5.16 13.75 0.10
C ALA A 205 -6.35 14.55 -0.44
N LEU A 206 -6.75 14.30 -1.69
CA LEU A 206 -7.95 14.89 -2.30
C LEU A 206 -9.21 14.51 -1.51
N ALA A 207 -9.37 13.22 -1.19
CA ALA A 207 -10.51 12.70 -0.44
C ALA A 207 -10.57 13.23 1.00
N LEU A 208 -9.42 13.42 1.65
CA LEU A 208 -9.32 14.01 2.99
C LEU A 208 -9.55 15.54 3.02
N GLY A 209 -9.67 16.19 1.85
CA GLY A 209 -9.98 17.61 1.78
C GLY A 209 -8.76 18.53 1.75
N ALA A 210 -7.55 18.03 1.43
CA ALA A 210 -6.40 18.90 1.18
C ALA A 210 -6.71 19.92 0.09
N THR A 211 -6.41 21.19 0.33
CA THR A 211 -6.76 22.27 -0.60
C THR A 211 -5.73 22.51 -1.68
N ARG A 212 -4.46 22.22 -1.39
CA ARG A 212 -3.35 22.30 -2.33
C ARG A 212 -2.47 21.07 -2.19
N ILE A 213 -2.13 20.46 -3.31
CA ILE A 213 -1.24 19.32 -3.39
C ILE A 213 -0.11 19.68 -4.35
N PHE A 214 1.10 19.63 -3.84
CA PHE A 214 2.33 19.80 -4.59
C PHE A 214 2.92 18.43 -4.86
N GLY A 215 3.45 18.20 -6.05
CA GLY A 215 4.02 16.92 -6.38
C GLY A 215 5.30 17.03 -7.18
N THR A 216 6.26 16.17 -6.88
CA THR A 216 7.48 16.02 -7.67
C THR A 216 7.51 14.66 -8.36
N GLY A 217 8.27 14.56 -9.44
CA GLY A 217 8.47 13.31 -10.19
C GLY A 217 9.41 13.49 -11.37
N ARG A 218 9.91 12.40 -11.94
CA ARG A 218 10.90 12.43 -13.01
C ARG A 218 10.31 12.52 -14.41
N ASN A 219 9.11 12.01 -14.60
CA ASN A 219 8.46 11.97 -15.90
C ASN A 219 7.43 13.11 -16.00
N ALA A 220 7.69 14.09 -16.89
CA ALA A 220 6.86 15.28 -17.03
C ALA A 220 5.45 14.95 -17.55
N ASP A 221 5.31 13.96 -18.44
CA ASP A 221 4.01 13.58 -19.01
C ASP A 221 3.13 12.95 -17.90
N LEU A 222 3.69 12.03 -17.10
CA LEU A 222 2.99 11.47 -15.94
C LEU A 222 2.63 12.51 -14.88
N LEU A 223 3.45 13.54 -14.69
CA LEU A 223 3.14 14.64 -13.78
C LEU A 223 1.94 15.43 -14.29
N GLU A 224 1.86 15.67 -15.60
CA GLU A 224 0.73 16.38 -16.20
C GLU A 224 -0.57 15.56 -16.09
N ASP A 225 -0.50 14.23 -16.26
CA ASP A 225 -1.64 13.34 -16.06
C ASP A 225 -2.13 13.40 -14.61
N VAL A 226 -1.21 13.41 -13.62
CA VAL A 226 -1.58 13.61 -12.21
C VAL A 226 -2.20 14.98 -11.97
N ARG A 227 -1.64 16.05 -12.57
CA ARG A 227 -2.20 17.39 -12.44
C ARG A 227 -3.62 17.47 -13.01
N ALA A 228 -3.88 16.76 -14.10
CA ALA A 228 -5.19 16.74 -14.76
C ALA A 228 -6.31 16.14 -13.89
N ILE A 229 -6.01 15.33 -12.86
CA ILE A 229 -7.00 14.78 -11.93
C ILE A 229 -7.75 15.90 -11.18
N ALA A 230 -7.02 16.95 -10.74
CA ALA A 230 -7.62 18.10 -10.04
C ALA A 230 -6.77 19.37 -10.32
N PRO A 231 -6.88 19.98 -11.53
CA PRO A 231 -5.95 21.00 -11.99
C PRO A 231 -5.95 22.29 -11.16
N ASP A 232 -7.02 22.54 -10.42
CA ASP A 232 -7.12 23.69 -9.52
C ASP A 232 -6.44 23.45 -8.17
N ARG A 233 -6.24 22.18 -7.78
CA ARG A 233 -5.70 21.77 -6.47
C ARG A 233 -4.29 21.19 -6.58
N ILE A 234 -3.92 20.59 -7.71
CA ILE A 234 -2.62 19.91 -7.90
C ILE A 234 -1.67 20.82 -8.69
N ARG A 235 -0.45 20.95 -8.18
CA ARG A 235 0.69 21.59 -8.84
C ARG A 235 1.85 20.60 -8.89
N VAL A 236 2.55 20.53 -9.99
CA VAL A 236 3.64 19.57 -10.19
C VAL A 236 4.92 20.25 -10.63
N LEU A 237 6.05 19.69 -10.20
CA LEU A 237 7.38 20.15 -10.57
C LEU A 237 8.24 18.94 -10.96
N PRO A 238 8.84 18.93 -12.16
CA PRO A 238 9.81 17.90 -12.52
C PRO A 238 11.01 17.89 -11.56
N ALA A 239 11.39 16.71 -11.08
CA ALA A 239 12.52 16.52 -10.16
C ALA A 239 13.84 16.98 -10.82
N GLY A 240 14.75 17.55 -10.01
CA GLY A 240 16.06 18.04 -10.48
C GLY A 240 16.05 19.47 -11.01
N GLY A 241 14.91 20.15 -11.05
CA GLY A 241 14.82 21.56 -11.48
C GLY A 241 15.39 22.57 -10.48
N GLY A 242 15.72 22.14 -9.25
CA GLY A 242 16.18 23.00 -8.15
C GLY A 242 15.07 23.94 -7.65
N GLY A 243 15.31 24.57 -6.50
CA GLY A 243 14.41 25.61 -6.00
C GLY A 243 13.04 25.13 -5.52
N LEU A 244 12.88 23.84 -5.13
CA LEU A 244 11.61 23.26 -4.69
C LEU A 244 10.92 24.14 -3.62
N ARG A 245 11.67 24.59 -2.61
CA ARG A 245 11.14 25.48 -1.57
C ARG A 245 10.60 26.79 -2.16
N SER A 246 11.38 27.45 -3.02
CA SER A 246 10.97 28.72 -3.63
C SER A 246 9.72 28.55 -4.49
N TRP A 247 9.65 27.46 -5.25
CA TRP A 247 8.51 27.13 -6.08
C TRP A 247 7.25 26.87 -5.24
N VAL A 248 7.36 26.12 -4.12
CA VAL A 248 6.24 25.92 -3.19
C VAL A 248 5.76 27.26 -2.64
N HIS A 249 6.66 28.11 -2.14
CA HIS A 249 6.30 29.43 -1.62
C HIS A 249 5.59 30.31 -2.66
N GLU A 250 6.07 30.31 -3.89
CA GLU A 250 5.45 31.07 -4.99
C GLU A 250 4.01 30.63 -5.26
N HIS A 251 3.72 29.33 -5.12
CA HIS A 251 2.41 28.76 -5.41
C HIS A 251 1.52 28.49 -4.17
N ASN A 252 1.99 28.86 -2.99
CA ASN A 252 1.34 28.67 -1.69
C ASN A 252 1.24 29.97 -0.87
N ASP A 253 0.96 31.07 -1.53
CA ASP A 253 0.75 32.41 -0.89
C ASP A 253 1.94 32.86 -0.02
N GLY A 254 3.15 32.45 -0.35
CA GLY A 254 4.39 32.75 0.40
C GLY A 254 4.64 31.82 1.60
N GLU A 255 3.80 30.80 1.81
CA GLU A 255 3.89 29.87 2.93
C GLU A 255 4.52 28.54 2.53
N GLY A 256 5.08 27.80 3.50
CA GLY A 256 5.43 26.40 3.34
C GLY A 256 4.21 25.48 3.43
N VAL A 257 4.39 24.20 3.11
CA VAL A 257 3.31 23.18 3.23
C VAL A 257 3.15 22.68 4.67
N ASP A 258 1.98 22.18 5.00
CA ASP A 258 1.69 21.55 6.30
C ASP A 258 2.37 20.18 6.40
N ILE A 259 2.33 19.41 5.31
CA ILE A 259 2.69 17.99 5.29
C ILE A 259 3.58 17.71 4.08
N VAL A 260 4.63 16.93 4.31
CA VAL A 260 5.43 16.28 3.27
C VAL A 260 5.25 14.79 3.39
N ILE A 261 4.95 14.12 2.27
CA ILE A 261 4.95 12.65 2.17
C ILE A 261 6.05 12.24 1.18
N ASP A 262 7.05 11.52 1.68
CA ASP A 262 8.04 10.87 0.84
C ASP A 262 7.52 9.48 0.42
N SER A 263 7.26 9.33 -0.87
CA SER A 263 6.81 8.08 -1.49
C SER A 263 7.84 7.49 -2.47
N LEU A 264 9.06 7.98 -2.42
CA LEU A 264 10.15 7.47 -3.26
C LEU A 264 10.60 6.09 -2.76
N GLY A 265 10.95 5.21 -3.70
CA GLY A 265 11.42 3.86 -3.36
C GLY A 265 12.84 3.82 -2.78
N PRO A 266 13.31 2.64 -2.33
CA PRO A 266 14.57 2.46 -1.61
C PRO A 266 15.83 3.00 -2.29
N GLY A 267 15.82 3.10 -3.62
CA GLY A 267 16.95 3.62 -4.41
C GLY A 267 16.94 5.14 -4.63
N ALA A 268 16.05 5.88 -3.98
CA ALA A 268 16.03 7.33 -4.08
C ALA A 268 17.14 7.95 -3.21
N PRO A 269 17.74 9.08 -3.66
CA PRO A 269 18.75 9.78 -2.87
C PRO A 269 18.10 10.46 -1.65
N ALA A 270 18.78 10.42 -0.50
CA ALA A 270 18.34 11.09 0.72
C ALA A 270 18.18 12.61 0.56
N GLU A 271 18.90 13.21 -0.39
CA GLU A 271 18.81 14.62 -0.72
C GLU A 271 17.40 15.04 -1.16
N SER A 272 16.67 14.17 -1.88
CA SER A 272 15.28 14.45 -2.28
C SER A 272 14.39 14.68 -1.07
N PHE A 273 14.49 13.81 -0.07
CA PHE A 273 13.73 13.95 1.18
C PHE A 273 14.15 15.20 1.98
N LEU A 274 15.45 15.51 2.02
CA LEU A 274 15.95 16.70 2.69
C LEU A 274 15.42 17.99 2.02
N ASP A 275 15.43 18.04 0.68
CA ASP A 275 14.86 19.15 -0.07
C ASP A 275 13.35 19.29 0.21
N ALA A 276 12.62 18.17 0.23
CA ALA A 276 11.20 18.16 0.53
C ALA A 276 10.92 18.73 1.94
N ILE A 277 11.69 18.33 2.97
CA ILE A 277 11.54 18.86 4.34
C ILE A 277 11.73 20.39 4.38
N THR A 278 12.58 20.97 3.53
CA THR A 278 12.78 22.44 3.50
C THR A 278 11.53 23.21 3.10
N THR A 279 10.56 22.54 2.47
CA THR A 279 9.28 23.15 2.04
C THR A 279 8.28 23.29 3.17
N LEU A 280 8.49 22.60 4.29
CA LEU A 280 7.56 22.62 5.43
C LEU A 280 7.49 24.02 6.06
N ARG A 281 6.27 24.41 6.41
CA ARG A 281 6.08 25.54 7.32
C ARG A 281 6.52 25.17 8.75
N ARG A 282 6.67 26.15 9.60
CA ARG A 282 6.90 25.91 11.03
C ARG A 282 5.77 25.04 11.62
N GLY A 283 6.16 24.00 12.36
CA GLY A 283 5.20 23.03 12.94
C GLY A 283 4.68 21.98 11.95
N GLY A 284 5.26 21.91 10.74
CA GLY A 284 4.89 20.93 9.73
C GLY A 284 5.38 19.51 10.03
N VAL A 285 4.91 18.54 9.27
CA VAL A 285 5.17 17.10 9.46
C VAL A 285 5.68 16.48 8.17
N ALA A 286 6.84 15.81 8.22
CA ALA A 286 7.32 14.95 7.14
C ALA A 286 7.06 13.48 7.49
N VAL A 287 6.56 12.69 6.54
CA VAL A 287 6.31 11.26 6.72
C VAL A 287 6.99 10.48 5.59
N ASP A 288 7.88 9.55 5.95
CA ASP A 288 8.43 8.57 5.02
C ASP A 288 7.53 7.32 4.96
N ILE A 289 7.12 6.96 3.73
CA ILE A 289 6.40 5.74 3.39
C ILE A 289 7.10 4.94 2.28
N GLY A 290 8.12 5.50 1.67
CA GLY A 290 8.83 4.92 0.52
C GLY A 290 9.91 3.93 0.90
N GLY A 291 10.40 3.98 2.11
CA GLY A 291 11.43 3.07 2.63
C GLY A 291 12.83 3.42 2.14
N MET A 292 13.22 4.68 2.23
CA MET A 292 14.54 5.17 1.86
C MET A 292 15.67 4.36 2.53
N MET A 293 16.64 3.90 1.73
CA MET A 293 17.80 3.13 2.23
C MET A 293 18.96 4.02 2.68
N GLU A 294 19.13 5.18 2.06
CA GLU A 294 20.15 6.13 2.48
C GLU A 294 19.81 6.75 3.83
N ARG A 295 20.84 7.15 4.57
CA ARG A 295 20.67 7.80 5.88
C ARG A 295 20.71 9.32 5.69
N PRO A 296 19.55 10.02 5.76
CA PRO A 296 19.53 11.46 5.60
C PRO A 296 20.23 12.14 6.79
N PRO A 297 21.18 13.05 6.55
CA PRO A 297 21.81 13.84 7.61
C PRO A 297 20.85 14.95 8.08
N LEU A 298 19.94 14.61 8.99
CA LEU A 298 18.96 15.54 9.54
C LEU A 298 19.62 16.58 10.45
N ASP A 299 19.38 17.87 10.19
CA ASP A 299 19.76 18.96 11.09
C ASP A 299 18.77 19.04 12.25
N MET A 300 19.11 18.38 13.36
CA MET A 300 18.26 18.32 14.55
C MET A 300 18.00 19.68 15.19
N PHE A 301 18.95 20.63 15.08
CA PHE A 301 18.77 21.99 15.60
C PHE A 301 17.73 22.74 14.80
N SER A 302 17.79 22.66 13.47
CA SER A 302 16.79 23.26 12.58
C SER A 302 15.40 22.68 12.80
N LEU A 303 15.29 21.33 12.92
CA LEU A 303 14.02 20.66 13.21
C LEU A 303 13.43 21.14 14.54
N MET A 304 14.24 21.22 15.60
CA MET A 304 13.82 21.72 16.91
C MET A 304 13.34 23.17 16.82
N CYS A 305 14.14 24.05 16.21
CA CYS A 305 13.79 25.47 16.09
C CYS A 305 12.52 25.70 15.28
N SER A 306 12.29 24.89 14.26
CA SER A 306 11.09 24.97 13.39
C SER A 306 9.93 24.11 13.87
N GLN A 307 10.11 23.35 14.94
CA GLN A 307 9.11 22.39 15.48
C GLN A 307 8.60 21.40 14.41
N ILE A 308 9.49 20.94 13.55
CA ILE A 308 9.16 19.97 12.51
C ILE A 308 9.22 18.56 13.10
N SER A 309 8.20 17.76 12.77
CA SER A 309 8.17 16.33 13.07
C SER A 309 8.57 15.52 11.85
N VAL A 310 9.41 14.49 12.06
CA VAL A 310 9.75 13.49 11.03
C VAL A 310 9.24 12.15 11.52
N LEU A 311 8.39 11.49 10.75
CA LEU A 311 7.68 10.26 11.10
C LEU A 311 7.95 9.17 10.06
N GLY A 312 8.02 7.92 10.52
CA GLY A 312 7.82 6.75 9.66
C GLY A 312 6.37 6.30 9.68
N SER A 313 5.84 5.85 8.58
CA SER A 313 4.53 5.23 8.52
C SER A 313 4.56 3.96 7.68
N LEU A 314 4.10 2.87 8.28
CA LEU A 314 4.03 1.58 7.63
C LEU A 314 2.59 1.12 7.57
N TRP A 315 2.08 0.86 6.34
CA TRP A 315 0.78 0.27 6.13
C TRP A 315 -0.38 1.05 6.77
N PHE A 316 -1.50 0.39 6.98
CA PHE A 316 -2.76 0.94 7.51
C PHE A 316 -3.53 -0.11 8.31
N SER A 317 -4.42 0.33 9.17
CA SER A 317 -5.33 -0.53 9.90
C SER A 317 -6.52 -0.99 9.05
N THR A 318 -7.19 -2.07 9.47
CA THR A 318 -8.44 -2.51 8.81
C THR A 318 -9.54 -1.46 8.93
N ALA A 319 -9.55 -0.68 10.03
CA ALA A 319 -10.48 0.45 10.19
C ALA A 319 -10.23 1.53 9.13
N GLU A 320 -8.97 1.94 8.92
CA GLU A 320 -8.63 2.91 7.87
C GLU A 320 -8.96 2.37 6.46
N ALA A 321 -8.81 1.06 6.25
CA ALA A 321 -9.23 0.44 5.00
C ALA A 321 -10.75 0.47 4.81
N GLN A 322 -11.54 0.32 5.88
CA GLN A 322 -13.00 0.47 5.81
C GLN A 322 -13.39 1.93 5.53
N ASP A 323 -12.73 2.91 6.18
CA ASP A 323 -12.92 4.33 5.85
C ASP A 323 -12.70 4.60 4.35
N MET A 324 -11.64 4.04 3.76
CA MET A 324 -11.37 4.18 2.32
C MET A 324 -12.45 3.51 1.45
N ALA A 325 -12.92 2.32 1.83
CA ALA A 325 -14.00 1.64 1.12
C ALA A 325 -15.28 2.47 1.13
N ASP A 326 -15.61 3.07 2.27
CA ASP A 326 -16.78 3.92 2.44
C ASP A 326 -16.64 5.23 1.63
N LEU A 327 -15.46 5.85 1.64
CA LEU A 327 -15.15 7.03 0.82
C LEU A 327 -15.22 6.73 -0.67
N ALA A 328 -14.72 5.57 -1.10
CA ALA A 328 -14.83 5.13 -2.49
C ALA A 328 -16.29 4.84 -2.87
N GLY A 329 -17.04 4.15 -2.00
CA GLY A 329 -18.46 3.89 -2.17
C GLY A 329 -19.31 5.15 -2.30
N ALA A 330 -18.92 6.22 -1.59
CA ALA A 330 -19.54 7.54 -1.66
C ALA A 330 -19.06 8.39 -2.85
N GLY A 331 -18.09 7.93 -3.64
CA GLY A 331 -17.51 8.70 -4.75
C GLY A 331 -16.59 9.84 -4.32
N VAL A 332 -16.15 9.87 -3.05
CA VAL A 332 -15.23 10.88 -2.52
C VAL A 332 -13.77 10.50 -2.81
N LEU A 333 -13.45 9.22 -2.69
CA LEU A 333 -12.19 8.65 -3.16
C LEU A 333 -12.40 8.10 -4.57
N ASP A 334 -11.94 8.85 -5.57
CA ASP A 334 -12.12 8.48 -6.97
C ASP A 334 -11.09 7.42 -7.39
N LEU A 335 -11.55 6.21 -7.65
CA LEU A 335 -10.73 5.08 -8.12
C LEU A 335 -10.79 4.89 -9.63
N SER A 336 -11.63 5.65 -10.35
CA SER A 336 -11.80 5.54 -11.81
C SER A 336 -10.55 5.95 -12.60
N VAL A 337 -9.59 6.59 -11.94
CA VAL A 337 -8.30 6.98 -12.54
C VAL A 337 -7.39 5.79 -12.86
N PHE A 338 -7.66 4.60 -12.28
CA PHE A 338 -6.80 3.44 -12.46
C PHE A 338 -7.10 2.69 -13.76
N GLU A 339 -6.04 2.34 -14.46
CA GLU A 339 -6.02 1.51 -15.66
C GLU A 339 -5.82 0.04 -15.25
N HIS A 340 -6.88 -0.76 -15.29
CA HIS A 340 -6.83 -2.16 -14.89
C HIS A 340 -6.38 -3.07 -16.04
N HIS A 341 -5.26 -3.79 -15.84
CA HIS A 341 -4.75 -4.80 -16.74
C HIS A 341 -4.82 -6.17 -16.07
N SER A 342 -5.81 -6.96 -16.45
CA SER A 342 -6.08 -8.26 -15.83
C SER A 342 -5.38 -9.40 -16.55
N PHE A 343 -4.74 -10.27 -15.78
CA PHE A 343 -4.06 -11.48 -16.23
C PHE A 343 -4.67 -12.70 -15.53
N PRO A 344 -5.01 -13.76 -16.23
CA PRO A 344 -5.35 -15.02 -15.57
C PRO A 344 -4.13 -15.52 -14.76
N LEU A 345 -4.39 -16.30 -13.72
CA LEU A 345 -3.34 -16.77 -12.80
C LEU A 345 -2.16 -17.44 -13.52
N GLU A 346 -2.45 -18.18 -14.60
CA GLU A 346 -1.46 -18.87 -15.43
C GLU A 346 -0.45 -17.93 -16.10
N LYS A 347 -0.81 -16.64 -16.22
CA LYS A 347 0.00 -15.59 -16.83
C LYS A 347 0.71 -14.69 -15.81
N ILE A 348 0.80 -15.12 -14.56
CA ILE A 348 1.41 -14.30 -13.51
C ILE A 348 2.86 -13.89 -13.83
N ASN A 349 3.62 -14.76 -14.45
CA ASN A 349 5.00 -14.47 -14.83
C ASN A 349 5.07 -13.44 -15.99
N GLU A 350 4.09 -13.42 -16.89
CA GLU A 350 3.96 -12.38 -17.92
C GLU A 350 3.63 -11.02 -17.23
N ALA A 351 2.66 -11.01 -16.31
CA ALA A 351 2.30 -9.80 -15.56
C ALA A 351 3.49 -9.21 -14.78
N LEU A 352 4.32 -10.07 -14.16
CA LEU A 352 5.54 -9.64 -13.48
C LEU A 352 6.59 -9.05 -14.45
N ALA A 353 6.71 -9.61 -15.65
CA ALA A 353 7.63 -9.12 -16.68
C ALA A 353 7.17 -7.77 -17.26
N ASP A 354 5.87 -7.50 -17.31
CA ASP A 354 5.30 -6.27 -17.85
C ASP A 354 5.33 -5.10 -16.85
N LEU A 355 5.61 -5.32 -15.56
CA LEU A 355 5.66 -4.27 -14.52
C LEU A 355 6.53 -3.04 -14.89
N PRO A 356 7.69 -3.18 -15.55
CA PRO A 356 8.50 -2.01 -15.94
C PRO A 356 7.82 -1.11 -16.98
N ALA A 357 6.90 -1.65 -17.78
CA ALA A 357 6.19 -0.91 -18.84
C ALA A 357 4.94 -0.15 -18.34
N ARG A 358 4.66 -0.18 -17.04
CA ARG A 358 3.48 0.48 -16.46
C ARG A 358 3.46 1.98 -16.67
N HIS A 359 2.27 2.53 -16.82
CA HIS A 359 1.98 3.96 -16.85
C HIS A 359 1.99 4.52 -15.40
N GLY A 360 3.16 4.63 -14.80
CA GLY A 360 3.36 5.15 -13.45
C GLY A 360 2.47 4.51 -12.39
N GLY A 361 1.82 5.34 -11.59
CA GLY A 361 0.85 4.92 -10.57
C GLY A 361 -0.54 4.59 -11.11
N PHE A 362 -0.85 4.95 -12.36
CA PHE A 362 -2.17 4.71 -12.97
C PHE A 362 -2.41 3.25 -13.29
N THR A 363 -1.40 2.54 -13.76
CA THR A 363 -1.55 1.12 -14.10
C THR A 363 -1.74 0.25 -12.87
N ASN A 364 -2.76 -0.60 -12.93
CA ASN A 364 -3.09 -1.60 -11.93
C ASN A 364 -3.06 -2.98 -12.57
N PHE A 365 -1.94 -3.70 -12.42
CA PHE A 365 -1.84 -5.09 -12.87
C PHE A 365 -2.52 -6.02 -11.88
N ILE A 366 -3.46 -6.82 -12.37
CA ILE A 366 -4.32 -7.68 -11.58
C ILE A 366 -4.16 -9.13 -12.03
N SER A 367 -3.87 -10.03 -11.09
CA SER A 367 -4.08 -11.47 -11.29
C SER A 367 -5.54 -11.82 -10.96
N THR A 368 -6.18 -12.56 -11.85
CA THR A 368 -7.55 -13.11 -11.67
C THR A 368 -7.44 -14.63 -11.57
N PRO A 369 -7.37 -15.19 -10.35
CA PRO A 369 -7.21 -16.61 -10.12
C PRO A 369 -8.39 -17.48 -10.56
#